data_33573d268bffeb14acd1ff2ed9fbd3b5
#
_entry.id   33573d268bffeb14acd1ff2ed9fbd3b5
#
_cell.length_a   1.000
_cell.length_b   1.000
_cell.length_c   1.000
_cell.angle_alpha   90.00
_cell.angle_beta   90.00
_cell.angle_gamma   90.00
#
_symmetry.space_group_name_H-M   'P 1'
#
loop_
_entity.id
_entity.type
_entity.pdbx_description
1 polymer ?
#
loop_
_entity_poly.entity_id
_entity_poly.type
_entity_poly.pdbx_seq_one_letter_code
_entity_poly.pdbx_strand_id
1 'polypeptide(L)'
;MEIGKIKLGKLLMAGITIVFLVACKNGSSSAKVPVLNPATKYSNVPGVNISWDIYTGGVYRYGPSIILNSDGSIDAWFAAPGDTFGDKVKNFNEQDNELAIGLANSVTAAQRFSATVPFYAIQVACPNWNTTNSSLTLSFYHWKSDYSSTIANPAIATVSFNNYKDNEGLSITNENKFPVGDYLWVLSNPAGTAGVWKKTGVKSGVTNFLNGEIVTGNYSAWMLLSKSAGSGYWDQIAYRRSLDNGTTWSEDLMVLKPTEYTRDQLSVCDPGVAKWGGFYYLGYTSTEDNRGTNNHVYVCRSSSAAGPWEKWNGTGWGGTPQPVITYNESPDFFGAGEPCMVVKNDTLFFYYSWNSGGSTNTTTRLATASAKDTNWPLNLNYRGTVINKSGITAADHCDVKYRDDLKKFQAIHTASRMTSASYIVLWESADGINFTKIAEIRDKLNPFLHNCGWSGDETGHINPEKEQYISYSYGSKWANWKTAWHPLNLKQ
;
A
#
# COMPACT_ATOMS: atom_id res chain seq x y z
N MET A 1 41.55 -19.13 0.96
CA MET A 1 40.85 -18.14 1.79
C MET A 1 39.56 -17.82 1.05
N GLU A 2 38.48 -18.47 1.47
CA GLU A 2 37.19 -18.50 0.75
C GLU A 2 36.44 -17.19 0.92
N ILE A 3 35.96 -16.64 -0.19
CA ILE A 3 35.09 -15.47 -0.23
C ILE A 3 33.66 -15.97 -0.14
N GLY A 4 33.03 -15.69 1.00
CA GLY A 4 31.65 -16.08 1.26
C GLY A 4 30.63 -15.36 0.37
N LYS A 5 29.85 -16.15 -0.35
CA LYS A 5 28.65 -15.71 -1.06
C LYS A 5 27.57 -15.34 -0.03
N ILE A 6 27.14 -14.09 -0.03
CA ILE A 6 25.95 -13.67 0.71
C ILE A 6 24.74 -14.18 -0.07
N LYS A 7 24.12 -15.25 0.43
CA LYS A 7 22.80 -15.71 -0.03
C LYS A 7 21.73 -14.81 0.55
N LEU A 8 20.87 -14.30 -0.30
CA LEU A 8 19.57 -13.73 0.09
C LEU A 8 18.83 -14.79 0.92
N GLY A 9 18.68 -14.54 2.22
CA GLY A 9 17.97 -15.42 3.13
C GLY A 9 16.46 -15.33 2.88
N LYS A 10 15.89 -16.38 2.31
CA LYS A 10 14.46 -16.64 2.43
C LYS A 10 14.19 -16.90 3.91
N LEU A 11 13.42 -16.01 4.55
CA LEU A 11 12.92 -16.25 5.89
C LEU A 11 11.86 -17.36 5.82
N LEU A 12 12.29 -18.58 6.06
CA LEU A 12 11.38 -19.71 6.32
C LEU A 12 10.92 -19.54 7.77
N MET A 13 9.66 -19.20 8.00
CA MET A 13 9.04 -19.43 9.30
C MET A 13 8.94 -20.95 9.51
N ALA A 14 9.86 -21.49 10.28
CA ALA A 14 9.79 -22.85 10.77
C ALA A 14 8.64 -22.95 11.79
N GLY A 15 7.57 -23.59 11.41
CA GLY A 15 6.51 -23.98 12.33
C GLY A 15 7.08 -25.03 13.31
N ILE A 16 7.27 -24.65 14.58
CA ILE A 16 7.54 -25.60 15.66
C ILE A 16 6.19 -26.19 16.07
N THR A 17 5.93 -27.42 15.62
CA THR A 17 4.85 -28.25 16.13
C THR A 17 5.30 -28.83 17.45
N ILE A 18 4.90 -28.24 18.57
CA ILE A 18 5.01 -28.88 19.88
C ILE A 18 3.66 -29.52 20.18
N VAL A 19 3.62 -30.84 20.06
CA VAL A 19 2.50 -31.64 20.54
C VAL A 19 2.65 -31.85 22.04
N PHE A 20 1.82 -31.16 22.84
CA PHE A 20 1.61 -31.55 24.24
C PHE A 20 0.28 -32.27 24.35
N LEU A 21 0.33 -33.57 24.49
CA LEU A 21 -0.78 -34.39 24.99
C LEU A 21 -0.82 -34.21 26.51
N VAL A 22 -1.76 -33.44 27.02
CA VAL A 22 -2.19 -33.50 28.41
C VAL A 22 -3.67 -33.80 28.43
N ALA A 23 -3.99 -35.05 28.78
CA ALA A 23 -5.33 -35.46 29.08
C ALA A 23 -5.72 -34.95 30.45
N CYS A 24 -6.59 -33.97 30.55
CA CYS A 24 -7.35 -33.67 31.76
C CYS A 24 -8.86 -33.73 31.41
N LYS A 25 -9.51 -34.81 31.85
CA LYS A 25 -10.93 -34.86 31.95
C LYS A 25 -11.41 -33.93 33.07
N ASN A 26 -12.05 -32.82 32.70
CA ASN A 26 -13.06 -32.20 33.54
C ASN A 26 -14.18 -31.68 32.63
N GLY A 27 -15.35 -32.28 32.82
CA GLY A 27 -16.54 -31.91 32.09
C GLY A 27 -17.08 -30.54 32.53
N SER A 28 -16.80 -29.54 31.75
CA SER A 28 -17.63 -28.33 31.66
C SER A 28 -18.31 -28.40 30.28
N SER A 29 -19.63 -28.46 30.27
CA SER A 29 -20.42 -28.26 29.07
C SER A 29 -20.17 -26.83 28.56
N SER A 30 -19.17 -26.64 27.72
CA SER A 30 -19.04 -25.39 26.98
C SER A 30 -20.27 -25.32 26.06
N ALA A 31 -21.12 -24.31 26.30
CA ALA A 31 -22.20 -24.01 25.37
C ALA A 31 -21.57 -23.91 23.96
N LYS A 32 -22.01 -24.76 23.04
CA LYS A 32 -21.56 -24.71 21.66
C LYS A 32 -21.92 -23.34 21.11
N VAL A 33 -20.91 -22.56 20.76
CA VAL A 33 -21.13 -21.29 20.07
C VAL A 33 -21.89 -21.60 18.78
N PRO A 34 -23.04 -20.96 18.50
CA PRO A 34 -23.80 -21.23 17.30
C PRO A 34 -22.93 -20.98 16.07
N VAL A 35 -22.87 -21.94 15.16
CA VAL A 35 -22.24 -21.74 13.86
C VAL A 35 -23.26 -21.08 12.95
N LEU A 36 -23.01 -19.82 12.57
CA LEU A 36 -23.81 -19.18 11.56
C LEU A 36 -23.45 -19.79 10.20
N ASN A 37 -24.42 -20.38 9.55
CA ASN A 37 -24.28 -20.88 8.20
C ASN A 37 -24.87 -19.86 7.23
N PRO A 38 -24.07 -18.97 6.62
CA PRO A 38 -24.59 -17.95 5.73
C PRO A 38 -25.28 -18.54 4.50
N ALA A 39 -24.90 -19.75 4.14
CA ALA A 39 -25.30 -20.36 2.88
C ALA A 39 -26.70 -20.98 2.85
N THR A 40 -27.26 -21.37 3.98
CA THR A 40 -28.60 -21.97 4.01
C THR A 40 -29.71 -20.99 3.68
N LYS A 41 -29.44 -19.71 3.75
CA LYS A 41 -30.43 -18.64 3.52
C LYS A 41 -30.43 -18.04 2.11
N TYR A 42 -29.39 -18.29 1.30
CA TYR A 42 -29.26 -17.71 -0.05
C TYR A 42 -29.60 -18.65 -1.20
N SER A 43 -29.85 -19.91 -0.92
CA SER A 43 -30.21 -20.91 -1.95
C SER A 43 -31.48 -20.57 -2.73
N ASN A 44 -32.24 -19.56 -2.32
CA ASN A 44 -33.51 -19.18 -2.90
C ASN A 44 -33.51 -17.82 -3.61
N VAL A 45 -32.37 -17.13 -3.73
CA VAL A 45 -32.30 -15.88 -4.49
C VAL A 45 -31.93 -16.23 -5.94
N PRO A 46 -32.86 -16.09 -6.91
CA PRO A 46 -32.58 -16.43 -8.30
C PRO A 46 -31.43 -15.60 -8.85
N GLY A 47 -30.41 -16.27 -9.42
CA GLY A 47 -29.30 -15.62 -10.12
C GLY A 47 -28.14 -15.17 -9.23
N VAL A 48 -28.15 -15.40 -7.90
CA VAL A 48 -27.03 -15.06 -7.02
C VAL A 48 -26.19 -16.30 -6.76
N ASN A 49 -24.92 -16.29 -7.17
CA ASN A 49 -23.94 -17.26 -6.75
C ASN A 49 -23.67 -17.14 -5.25
N ILE A 50 -23.30 -18.25 -4.59
CA ILE A 50 -23.06 -18.27 -3.14
C ILE A 50 -21.91 -17.34 -2.75
N SER A 51 -20.93 -17.21 -3.61
CA SER A 51 -19.88 -16.19 -3.55
C SER A 51 -19.35 -15.95 -4.96
N TRP A 52 -18.87 -14.76 -5.20
CA TRP A 52 -18.13 -14.44 -6.43
C TRP A 52 -16.94 -13.56 -6.10
N ASP A 53 -15.98 -13.52 -7.01
CA ASP A 53 -14.79 -12.71 -6.82
C ASP A 53 -15.02 -11.32 -7.39
N ILE A 54 -14.76 -10.29 -6.60
CA ILE A 54 -14.69 -8.89 -7.07
C ILE A 54 -13.28 -8.54 -7.56
N TYR A 55 -12.31 -9.39 -7.27
CA TYR A 55 -10.96 -9.30 -7.79
C TYR A 55 -10.33 -10.69 -7.95
N THR A 56 -9.93 -11.01 -9.18
CA THR A 56 -9.31 -12.31 -9.54
C THR A 56 -7.92 -12.15 -10.15
N GLY A 57 -7.36 -10.94 -10.17
CA GLY A 57 -6.09 -10.63 -10.83
C GLY A 57 -4.87 -11.33 -10.24
N GLY A 58 -3.71 -11.14 -10.87
CA GLY A 58 -2.48 -11.90 -10.60
C GLY A 58 -1.69 -11.49 -9.36
N VAL A 59 -2.08 -10.42 -8.66
CA VAL A 59 -1.43 -9.96 -7.43
C VAL A 59 -2.42 -10.00 -6.28
N TYR A 60 -2.78 -8.87 -5.68
CA TYR A 60 -3.73 -8.91 -4.57
C TYR A 60 -4.66 -7.70 -4.49
N ARG A 61 -5.83 -7.94 -3.87
CA ARG A 61 -6.65 -6.96 -3.17
C ARG A 61 -7.02 -7.56 -1.83
N TYR A 62 -6.83 -6.82 -0.73
CA TYR A 62 -7.15 -7.30 0.60
C TYR A 62 -7.65 -6.17 1.52
N GLY A 63 -8.12 -6.51 2.74
CA GLY A 63 -8.64 -5.56 3.71
C GLY A 63 -9.86 -4.78 3.18
N PRO A 64 -10.94 -5.46 2.73
CA PRO A 64 -12.07 -4.78 2.11
C PRO A 64 -12.82 -3.89 3.10
N SER A 65 -13.11 -2.64 2.70
CA SER A 65 -14.04 -1.73 3.36
C SER A 65 -15.16 -1.36 2.40
N ILE A 66 -16.42 -1.49 2.82
CA ILE A 66 -17.57 -1.48 1.92
C ILE A 66 -18.67 -0.58 2.46
N ILE A 67 -19.15 0.34 1.61
CA ILE A 67 -20.30 1.21 1.89
C ILE A 67 -21.42 0.91 0.90
N LEU A 68 -22.60 0.62 1.42
CA LEU A 68 -23.86 0.57 0.69
C LEU A 68 -24.49 1.96 0.69
N ASN A 69 -24.43 2.65 -0.41
CA ASN A 69 -24.95 4.00 -0.54
C ASN A 69 -26.49 4.03 -0.58
N SER A 70 -27.06 5.17 -0.24
CA SER A 70 -28.51 5.37 -0.26
C SER A 70 -29.11 5.32 -1.68
N ASP A 71 -28.31 5.60 -2.71
CA ASP A 71 -28.69 5.51 -4.13
C ASP A 71 -28.66 4.08 -4.70
N GLY A 72 -28.30 3.09 -3.87
CA GLY A 72 -28.16 1.68 -4.26
C GLY A 72 -26.80 1.31 -4.84
N SER A 73 -25.91 2.27 -5.04
CA SER A 73 -24.54 1.96 -5.43
C SER A 73 -23.71 1.41 -4.25
N ILE A 74 -22.65 0.69 -4.57
CA ILE A 74 -21.74 0.13 -3.58
C ILE A 74 -20.34 0.68 -3.86
N ASP A 75 -19.74 1.26 -2.84
CA ASP A 75 -18.34 1.70 -2.86
C ASP A 75 -17.48 0.71 -2.08
N ALA A 76 -16.32 0.33 -2.63
CA ALA A 76 -15.40 -0.60 -2.00
C ALA A 76 -13.94 -0.13 -2.13
N TRP A 77 -13.20 -0.21 -1.03
CA TRP A 77 -11.78 0.11 -0.94
C TRP A 77 -11.00 -1.11 -0.50
N PHE A 78 -9.79 -1.26 -1.04
CA PHE A 78 -8.91 -2.41 -0.79
C PHE A 78 -7.46 -1.95 -0.73
N ALA A 79 -6.63 -2.62 0.04
CA ALA A 79 -5.21 -2.56 -0.15
C ALA A 79 -4.82 -3.25 -1.46
N ALA A 80 -3.95 -2.65 -2.21
CA ALA A 80 -3.45 -3.09 -3.51
C ALA A 80 -1.92 -3.01 -3.54
N PRO A 81 -1.24 -3.75 -4.43
CA PRO A 81 0.20 -3.67 -4.56
C PRO A 81 0.67 -2.24 -4.75
N GLY A 82 1.76 -1.91 -4.10
CA GLY A 82 2.44 -0.64 -4.27
C GLY A 82 3.11 -0.49 -5.63
N ASP A 83 3.78 0.61 -5.77
CA ASP A 83 4.49 1.04 -6.96
C ASP A 83 5.79 1.74 -6.56
N THR A 84 6.32 2.58 -7.39
CA THR A 84 7.48 3.43 -7.09
C THR A 84 7.08 4.89 -6.99
N PHE A 85 7.78 5.63 -6.13
CA PHE A 85 7.65 7.07 -6.07
C PHE A 85 8.27 7.74 -7.26
N GLY A 86 7.73 8.89 -7.58
CA GLY A 86 8.28 9.84 -8.51
C GLY A 86 8.38 9.33 -9.93
N ASP A 87 7.97 10.15 -10.83
CA ASP A 87 8.10 9.84 -12.24
C ASP A 87 9.55 10.03 -12.68
N LYS A 88 10.01 9.10 -13.51
CA LYS A 88 11.22 9.26 -14.30
C LYS A 88 10.81 9.62 -15.72
N VAL A 89 11.31 10.72 -16.21
CA VAL A 89 11.18 11.04 -17.64
C VAL A 89 12.36 10.44 -18.40
N LYS A 90 12.08 9.48 -19.27
CA LYS A 90 13.09 8.79 -20.08
C LYS A 90 13.50 9.69 -21.25
N ASN A 91 14.79 9.90 -21.46
CA ASN A 91 15.34 10.61 -22.61
C ASN A 91 15.60 9.66 -23.81
N PHE A 92 14.90 8.53 -23.84
CA PHE A 92 15.00 7.50 -24.87
C PHE A 92 13.66 6.78 -25.02
N ASN A 93 13.48 6.02 -26.10
CA ASN A 93 12.33 5.13 -26.25
C ASN A 93 12.67 3.76 -25.67
N GLU A 94 11.84 3.26 -24.76
CA GLU A 94 12.11 2.02 -24.02
C GLU A 94 12.10 0.77 -24.90
N GLN A 95 11.27 0.78 -25.95
CA GLN A 95 11.12 -0.36 -26.88
C GLN A 95 12.28 -0.53 -27.86
N ASP A 96 13.17 0.47 -27.94
CA ASP A 96 14.33 0.40 -28.86
C ASP A 96 15.37 -0.59 -28.33
N ASN A 97 16.08 -1.23 -29.24
CA ASN A 97 17.21 -2.10 -28.89
C ASN A 97 18.29 -1.32 -28.13
N GLU A 98 18.89 -1.96 -27.16
CA GLU A 98 19.93 -1.37 -26.31
C GLU A 98 21.29 -1.99 -26.57
N LEU A 99 22.32 -1.17 -26.54
CA LEU A 99 23.71 -1.59 -26.64
C LEU A 99 24.60 -0.76 -25.72
N ALA A 100 25.69 -1.35 -25.23
CA ALA A 100 26.66 -0.65 -24.42
C ALA A 100 27.74 -0.04 -25.31
N ILE A 101 28.08 1.24 -25.09
CA ILE A 101 29.19 1.94 -25.75
C ILE A 101 30.33 2.07 -24.76
N GLY A 102 31.45 1.43 -25.03
CA GLY A 102 32.69 1.63 -24.27
C GLY A 102 33.26 3.02 -24.49
N LEU A 103 33.66 3.68 -23.43
CA LEU A 103 34.32 4.98 -23.44
C LEU A 103 35.83 4.73 -23.17
N ALA A 104 36.66 4.93 -24.18
CA ALA A 104 38.11 4.90 -24.04
C ALA A 104 38.66 6.28 -23.63
N ASN A 105 39.95 6.36 -23.32
CA ASN A 105 40.62 7.61 -22.96
C ASN A 105 40.26 8.75 -23.92
N SER A 106 39.94 9.89 -23.39
CA SER A 106 39.56 11.12 -24.10
C SER A 106 38.22 11.07 -24.86
N VAL A 107 37.47 9.96 -24.84
CA VAL A 107 36.14 9.90 -25.47
C VAL A 107 35.13 10.53 -24.55
N THR A 108 34.30 11.41 -25.12
CA THR A 108 33.15 12.02 -24.42
C THR A 108 31.83 11.55 -25.02
N ALA A 109 30.84 11.25 -24.16
CA ALA A 109 29.48 11.00 -24.57
C ALA A 109 28.58 12.06 -23.94
N ALA A 110 27.64 12.62 -24.71
CA ALA A 110 26.78 13.67 -24.21
C ALA A 110 25.37 13.61 -24.81
N GLN A 111 24.41 14.19 -24.12
CA GLN A 111 23.04 14.26 -24.61
C GLN A 111 22.42 15.61 -24.25
N ARG A 112 21.93 16.29 -25.29
CA ARG A 112 21.04 17.45 -25.13
C ARG A 112 19.60 16.96 -25.01
N PHE A 113 18.81 17.59 -24.09
CA PHE A 113 17.39 17.35 -23.92
C PHE A 113 16.68 18.62 -23.44
N SER A 114 15.35 18.65 -23.62
CA SER A 114 14.49 19.72 -23.13
C SER A 114 13.67 19.22 -21.92
N ALA A 115 13.79 19.89 -20.79
CA ALA A 115 12.95 19.64 -19.61
C ALA A 115 11.70 20.53 -19.67
N THR A 116 10.54 19.92 -19.72
CA THR A 116 9.21 20.59 -19.73
C THR A 116 8.62 20.78 -18.33
N VAL A 117 9.22 20.17 -17.33
CA VAL A 117 8.85 20.26 -15.91
C VAL A 117 10.13 20.38 -15.06
N PRO A 118 10.08 21.02 -13.89
CA PRO A 118 11.23 21.05 -12.97
C PRO A 118 11.57 19.63 -12.50
N PHE A 119 12.85 19.30 -12.42
CA PHE A 119 13.33 17.95 -12.07
C PHE A 119 14.44 17.99 -11.01
N TYR A 120 14.54 16.91 -10.22
CA TYR A 120 15.47 16.78 -9.11
C TYR A 120 16.89 16.38 -9.56
N ALA A 121 16.99 15.47 -10.53
CA ALA A 121 18.27 14.95 -11.00
C ALA A 121 18.26 14.59 -12.47
N ILE A 122 19.45 14.66 -13.09
CA ILE A 122 19.75 13.91 -14.30
C ILE A 122 20.51 12.66 -13.90
N GLN A 123 20.12 11.50 -14.41
CA GLN A 123 20.75 10.21 -14.17
C GLN A 123 21.11 9.54 -15.50
N VAL A 124 22.30 8.97 -15.60
CA VAL A 124 22.81 8.31 -16.80
C VAL A 124 23.25 6.89 -16.46
N ALA A 125 22.79 5.89 -17.21
CA ALA A 125 23.14 4.48 -17.00
C ALA A 125 24.54 4.17 -17.57
N CYS A 126 25.45 3.74 -16.70
CA CYS A 126 26.84 3.53 -17.04
C CYS A 126 27.30 2.09 -16.70
N PRO A 127 27.49 1.22 -17.71
CA PRO A 127 28.08 -0.09 -17.49
C PRO A 127 29.58 0.02 -17.26
N ASN A 128 30.14 -0.88 -16.45
CA ASN A 128 31.58 -1.04 -16.25
C ASN A 128 32.02 -2.49 -16.34
N TRP A 129 31.11 -3.38 -16.78
CA TRP A 129 31.36 -4.82 -16.96
C TRP A 129 31.97 -5.51 -15.72
N ASN A 130 31.46 -5.12 -14.54
CA ASN A 130 31.88 -5.65 -13.22
C ASN A 130 33.37 -5.39 -12.88
N THR A 131 33.97 -4.36 -13.44
CA THR A 131 35.34 -3.96 -13.02
C THR A 131 35.29 -3.02 -11.81
N THR A 132 36.40 -2.99 -11.05
CA THR A 132 36.48 -2.20 -9.79
C THR A 132 37.33 -0.95 -9.91
N ASN A 133 37.83 -0.63 -11.12
CA ASN A 133 38.74 0.49 -11.38
C ASN A 133 38.17 1.50 -12.37
N SER A 134 36.87 1.50 -12.56
CA SER A 134 36.21 2.39 -13.49
C SER A 134 35.95 3.76 -12.89
N SER A 135 36.19 4.81 -13.67
CA SER A 135 35.79 6.17 -13.30
C SER A 135 35.22 6.93 -14.48
N LEU A 136 34.35 7.90 -14.19
CA LEU A 136 33.74 8.84 -15.12
C LEU A 136 33.49 10.17 -14.42
N THR A 137 33.56 11.25 -15.15
CA THR A 137 33.09 12.56 -14.72
C THR A 137 31.82 12.91 -15.48
N LEU A 138 30.75 13.21 -14.76
CA LEU A 138 29.49 13.72 -15.30
C LEU A 138 29.43 15.22 -15.06
N SER A 139 29.29 16.02 -16.13
CA SER A 139 29.12 17.47 -16.08
C SER A 139 27.77 17.86 -16.66
N PHE A 140 27.13 18.89 -16.10
CA PHE A 140 25.79 19.32 -16.46
C PHE A 140 25.75 20.80 -16.79
N TYR A 141 25.11 21.18 -17.90
CA TYR A 141 25.16 22.54 -18.47
C TYR A 141 23.75 23.01 -18.86
N HIS A 142 23.54 24.34 -18.84
CA HIS A 142 22.48 24.94 -19.64
C HIS A 142 22.87 24.92 -21.11
N TRP A 143 21.98 24.37 -21.95
CA TRP A 143 22.21 24.36 -23.39
C TRP A 143 22.27 25.77 -23.96
N LYS A 144 23.18 25.98 -24.90
CA LYS A 144 23.31 27.20 -25.71
C LYS A 144 22.84 26.90 -27.14
N SER A 145 23.51 27.44 -28.15
CA SER A 145 23.15 27.22 -29.54
C SER A 145 23.66 25.86 -30.10
N ASP A 146 24.79 25.40 -29.60
CA ASP A 146 25.47 24.17 -30.04
C ASP A 146 26.31 23.56 -28.93
N TYR A 147 26.92 22.37 -29.24
CA TYR A 147 27.74 21.64 -28.27
C TYR A 147 28.94 22.46 -27.79
N SER A 148 29.74 23.01 -28.74
CA SER A 148 30.97 23.72 -28.41
C SER A 148 30.74 24.96 -27.61
N SER A 149 29.75 25.78 -27.98
CA SER A 149 29.36 26.96 -27.20
C SER A 149 28.81 26.61 -25.82
N THR A 150 28.16 25.44 -25.67
CA THR A 150 27.64 24.99 -24.37
C THR A 150 28.77 24.61 -23.42
N ILE A 151 29.72 23.78 -23.84
CA ILE A 151 30.81 23.32 -22.97
C ILE A 151 31.87 24.38 -22.69
N ALA A 152 31.92 25.44 -23.49
CA ALA A 152 32.80 26.61 -23.27
C ALA A 152 32.35 27.45 -22.06
N ASN A 153 31.11 27.25 -21.56
CA ASN A 153 30.58 27.91 -20.36
C ASN A 153 30.82 27.04 -19.12
N PRO A 154 30.81 27.64 -17.92
CA PRO A 154 30.86 26.89 -16.68
C PRO A 154 29.70 25.87 -16.58
N ALA A 155 30.01 24.66 -16.15
CA ALA A 155 29.00 23.68 -15.83
C ALA A 155 28.14 24.15 -14.64
N ILE A 156 26.86 23.82 -14.65
CA ILE A 156 25.95 23.99 -13.51
C ILE A 156 26.46 23.15 -12.32
N ALA A 157 26.87 21.92 -12.63
CA ALA A 157 27.45 20.99 -11.68
C ALA A 157 28.36 19.98 -12.37
N THR A 158 29.34 19.45 -11.62
CA THR A 158 30.26 18.40 -12.07
C THR A 158 30.50 17.44 -10.92
N VAL A 159 30.38 16.13 -11.19
CA VAL A 159 30.60 15.05 -10.21
C VAL A 159 31.50 14.00 -10.84
N SER A 160 32.54 13.61 -10.13
CA SER A 160 33.42 12.49 -10.51
C SER A 160 33.05 11.24 -9.71
N PHE A 161 32.87 10.15 -10.43
CA PHE A 161 32.51 8.84 -9.89
C PHE A 161 33.69 7.89 -10.04
N ASN A 162 34.13 7.29 -8.95
CA ASN A 162 35.23 6.36 -8.90
C ASN A 162 34.76 5.01 -8.38
N ASN A 163 35.18 3.92 -9.01
CA ASN A 163 34.83 2.55 -8.61
C ASN A 163 33.31 2.33 -8.48
N TYR A 164 32.54 2.96 -9.36
CA TYR A 164 31.07 2.79 -9.39
C TYR A 164 30.67 1.35 -9.75
N LYS A 165 29.49 0.93 -9.33
CA LYS A 165 28.97 -0.42 -9.60
C LYS A 165 28.58 -0.59 -11.06
N ASP A 166 28.63 -1.84 -11.55
CA ASP A 166 28.15 -2.13 -12.91
C ASP A 166 26.67 -1.75 -13.06
N ASN A 167 26.38 -1.09 -14.19
CA ASN A 167 25.05 -0.57 -14.49
C ASN A 167 24.53 0.48 -13.51
N GLU A 168 25.41 1.15 -12.79
CA GLU A 168 25.01 2.21 -11.88
C GLU A 168 24.46 3.43 -12.64
N GLY A 169 23.39 4.01 -12.09
CA GLY A 169 22.86 5.29 -12.56
C GLY A 169 23.65 6.44 -11.96
N LEU A 170 24.61 6.97 -12.69
CA LEU A 170 25.40 8.13 -12.25
C LEU A 170 24.55 9.40 -12.33
N SER A 171 24.47 10.18 -11.22
CA SER A 171 23.49 11.28 -11.11
C SER A 171 24.10 12.58 -10.68
N ILE A 172 23.58 13.70 -11.22
CA ILE A 172 23.74 15.04 -10.67
C ILE A 172 22.39 15.48 -10.14
N THR A 173 22.35 15.91 -8.87
CA THR A 173 21.14 16.26 -8.13
C THR A 173 21.07 17.76 -7.80
N ASN A 174 19.86 18.29 -7.61
CA ASN A 174 19.62 19.64 -7.11
C ASN A 174 18.42 19.64 -6.16
N GLU A 175 18.66 19.92 -4.88
CA GLU A 175 17.62 19.95 -3.83
C GLU A 175 16.50 20.96 -4.14
N ASN A 176 16.81 22.05 -4.83
CA ASN A 176 15.84 23.07 -5.25
C ASN A 176 15.22 22.79 -6.62
N LYS A 177 15.50 21.62 -7.20
CA LYS A 177 15.18 21.21 -8.57
C LYS A 177 15.85 22.11 -9.64
N PHE A 178 16.16 21.50 -10.76
CA PHE A 178 16.53 22.20 -11.98
C PHE A 178 15.24 22.76 -12.62
N PRO A 179 15.19 24.02 -13.07
CA PRO A 179 14.00 24.58 -13.70
C PRO A 179 13.70 23.98 -15.08
N VAL A 180 12.57 24.33 -15.64
CA VAL A 180 12.24 24.07 -17.06
C VAL A 180 13.29 24.73 -17.94
N GLY A 181 13.75 24.03 -18.98
CA GLY A 181 14.78 24.57 -19.89
C GLY A 181 15.48 23.49 -20.73
N ASP A 182 16.42 23.92 -21.54
CA ASP A 182 17.28 23.07 -22.36
C ASP A 182 18.63 22.82 -21.66
N TYR A 183 19.06 21.56 -21.68
CA TYR A 183 20.23 21.09 -20.95
C TYR A 183 21.10 20.19 -21.79
N LEU A 184 22.40 20.11 -21.40
CA LEU A 184 23.35 19.12 -21.89
C LEU A 184 24.03 18.45 -20.68
N TRP A 185 24.04 17.13 -20.64
CA TRP A 185 24.98 16.41 -19.79
C TRP A 185 26.13 15.83 -20.64
N VAL A 186 27.31 15.74 -20.03
CA VAL A 186 28.54 15.25 -20.66
C VAL A 186 29.22 14.26 -19.72
N LEU A 187 29.47 13.03 -20.19
CA LEU A 187 30.40 12.07 -19.59
C LEU A 187 31.78 12.30 -20.19
N SER A 188 32.77 12.45 -19.32
CA SER A 188 34.17 12.70 -19.70
C SER A 188 35.16 11.98 -18.77
N ASN A 189 36.46 12.06 -19.06
CA ASN A 189 37.53 11.49 -18.25
C ASN A 189 37.35 10.01 -17.91
N PRO A 190 36.98 9.14 -18.85
CA PRO A 190 36.87 7.74 -18.58
C PRO A 190 38.22 7.13 -18.19
N ALA A 191 38.25 6.32 -17.15
CA ALA A 191 39.37 5.50 -16.78
C ALA A 191 38.91 4.08 -16.42
N GLY A 192 39.80 3.11 -16.60
CA GLY A 192 39.45 1.70 -16.52
C GLY A 192 38.47 1.27 -17.60
N THR A 193 37.54 0.39 -17.24
CA THR A 193 36.50 -0.06 -18.17
C THR A 193 35.21 0.73 -17.85
N ALA A 194 34.92 1.74 -18.64
CA ALA A 194 33.76 2.61 -18.45
C ALA A 194 32.92 2.68 -19.72
N GLY A 195 31.64 2.89 -19.60
CA GLY A 195 30.73 2.98 -20.74
C GLY A 195 29.43 3.72 -20.46
N VAL A 196 28.61 3.80 -21.50
CA VAL A 196 27.23 4.34 -21.41
C VAL A 196 26.28 3.45 -22.19
N TRP A 197 25.09 3.21 -21.66
CA TRP A 197 24.05 2.50 -22.39
C TRP A 197 23.40 3.40 -23.43
N LYS A 198 23.10 2.85 -24.59
CA LYS A 198 22.52 3.54 -25.72
C LYS A 198 21.39 2.74 -26.36
N LYS A 199 20.28 3.37 -26.64
CA LYS A 199 19.16 2.86 -27.44
C LYS A 199 19.36 3.22 -28.89
N THR A 200 18.99 2.33 -29.83
CA THR A 200 19.21 2.52 -31.27
C THR A 200 18.27 3.53 -31.91
N GLY A 201 17.07 3.70 -31.39
CA GLY A 201 16.09 4.65 -31.89
C GLY A 201 16.35 6.10 -31.48
N VAL A 202 15.60 7.02 -32.08
CA VAL A 202 15.69 8.47 -31.83
C VAL A 202 14.40 8.96 -31.19
N LYS A 203 14.54 9.65 -30.05
CA LYS A 203 13.44 10.34 -29.38
C LYS A 203 13.44 11.82 -29.76
N SER A 204 12.27 12.34 -30.10
CA SER A 204 12.11 13.77 -30.43
C SER A 204 12.54 14.66 -29.25
N GLY A 205 13.22 15.77 -29.53
CA GLY A 205 13.71 16.71 -28.53
C GLY A 205 15.00 16.28 -27.81
N VAL A 206 15.61 15.15 -28.21
CA VAL A 206 16.84 14.62 -27.63
C VAL A 206 17.90 14.50 -28.73
N THR A 207 19.12 14.98 -28.49
CA THR A 207 20.26 14.89 -29.42
C THR A 207 21.46 14.34 -28.68
N ASN A 208 22.08 13.32 -29.26
CA ASN A 208 23.29 12.69 -28.70
C ASN A 208 24.57 13.15 -29.41
N PHE A 209 25.62 13.18 -28.63
CA PHE A 209 26.97 13.52 -29.14
C PHE A 209 27.98 12.47 -28.68
N LEU A 210 28.93 12.16 -29.57
CA LEU A 210 30.15 11.41 -29.25
C LEU A 210 31.32 12.28 -29.69
N ASN A 211 32.21 12.64 -28.79
CA ASN A 211 33.31 13.61 -29.04
C ASN A 211 32.85 14.93 -29.68
N GLY A 212 31.67 15.41 -29.29
CA GLY A 212 31.07 16.65 -29.81
C GLY A 212 30.34 16.52 -31.15
N GLU A 213 30.44 15.39 -31.83
CA GLU A 213 29.77 15.10 -33.10
C GLU A 213 28.40 14.43 -32.86
N ILE A 214 27.37 14.82 -33.63
CA ILE A 214 26.03 14.26 -33.52
C ILE A 214 26.04 12.80 -33.91
N VAL A 215 25.45 11.93 -33.08
CA VAL A 215 25.29 10.50 -33.35
C VAL A 215 23.84 10.06 -33.25
N THR A 216 23.47 9.06 -34.04
CA THR A 216 22.14 8.46 -34.04
C THR A 216 21.86 7.70 -32.71
N GLY A 217 20.59 7.52 -32.38
CA GLY A 217 20.14 6.83 -31.17
C GLY A 217 20.04 7.76 -29.96
N ASN A 218 19.68 7.21 -28.79
CA ASN A 218 19.61 7.95 -27.54
C ASN A 218 20.37 7.24 -26.43
N TYR A 219 21.14 7.97 -25.62
CA TYR A 219 21.72 7.40 -24.40
C TYR A 219 20.63 7.14 -23.36
N SER A 220 20.79 6.07 -22.58
CA SER A 220 19.87 5.69 -21.50
C SER A 220 20.05 6.64 -20.32
N ALA A 221 19.29 7.73 -20.33
CA ALA A 221 19.29 8.76 -19.30
C ALA A 221 17.86 9.13 -18.89
N TRP A 222 17.70 9.56 -17.64
CA TRP A 222 16.42 9.94 -17.04
C TRP A 222 16.50 11.28 -16.34
N MET A 223 15.47 12.08 -16.46
CA MET A 223 15.17 13.12 -15.47
C MET A 223 14.41 12.50 -14.32
N LEU A 224 14.91 12.60 -13.11
CA LEU A 224 14.21 12.19 -11.89
C LEU A 224 13.41 13.37 -11.37
N LEU A 225 12.10 13.25 -11.24
CA LEU A 225 11.25 14.37 -10.84
C LEU A 225 11.23 14.58 -9.33
N SER A 226 11.66 13.56 -8.56
CA SER A 226 11.80 13.63 -7.10
C SER A 226 13.04 12.89 -6.62
N LYS A 227 13.43 13.12 -5.37
CA LYS A 227 14.58 12.48 -4.72
C LYS A 227 14.39 10.98 -4.53
N SER A 228 13.15 10.54 -4.33
CA SER A 228 12.78 9.14 -4.18
C SER A 228 12.40 8.45 -5.49
N ALA A 229 12.58 9.13 -6.63
CA ALA A 229 12.22 8.58 -7.94
C ALA A 229 12.78 7.16 -8.13
N GLY A 230 11.86 6.18 -8.24
CA GLY A 230 12.17 4.76 -8.33
C GLY A 230 12.31 4.02 -6.99
N SER A 231 12.19 4.68 -5.83
CA SER A 231 12.01 4.00 -4.55
C SER A 231 10.64 3.34 -4.49
N GLY A 232 10.59 2.07 -4.11
CA GLY A 232 9.33 1.33 -4.01
C GLY A 232 8.61 1.60 -2.69
N TYR A 233 7.29 1.46 -2.73
CA TYR A 233 6.42 1.30 -1.57
C TYR A 233 5.57 0.04 -1.72
N TRP A 234 5.09 -0.54 -0.61
CA TRP A 234 4.52 -1.88 -0.63
C TRP A 234 3.06 -1.92 -1.04
N ASP A 235 2.26 -0.99 -0.50
CA ASP A 235 0.82 -0.98 -0.67
C ASP A 235 0.29 0.42 -0.95
N GLN A 236 -0.85 0.45 -1.63
CA GLN A 236 -1.68 1.61 -1.89
C GLN A 236 -3.15 1.21 -1.81
N ILE A 237 -4.08 2.17 -1.82
CA ILE A 237 -5.51 1.87 -1.78
C ILE A 237 -6.10 1.95 -3.18
N ALA A 238 -6.73 0.85 -3.58
CA ALA A 238 -7.60 0.76 -4.75
C ALA A 238 -9.06 0.99 -4.34
N TYR A 239 -9.82 1.63 -5.23
CA TYR A 239 -11.25 1.87 -5.12
C TYR A 239 -11.98 1.28 -6.32
N ARG A 240 -13.16 0.71 -6.06
CA ARG A 240 -14.11 0.24 -7.06
C ARG A 240 -15.52 0.65 -6.69
N ARG A 241 -16.39 0.76 -7.70
CA ARG A 241 -17.81 1.03 -7.51
C ARG A 241 -18.65 0.03 -8.30
N SER A 242 -19.75 -0.41 -7.69
CA SER A 242 -20.81 -1.18 -8.34
C SER A 242 -22.10 -0.38 -8.37
N LEU A 243 -22.86 -0.51 -9.48
CA LEU A 243 -24.17 0.10 -9.67
C LEU A 243 -25.31 -0.95 -9.75
N ASP A 244 -24.97 -2.23 -9.55
CA ASP A 244 -25.87 -3.38 -9.74
C ASP A 244 -25.77 -4.40 -8.60
N ASN A 245 -25.74 -3.91 -7.36
CA ASN A 245 -25.67 -4.69 -6.13
C ASN A 245 -24.44 -5.63 -6.07
N GLY A 246 -23.29 -5.18 -6.60
CA GLY A 246 -22.04 -5.94 -6.54
C GLY A 246 -21.89 -7.01 -7.61
N THR A 247 -22.81 -7.08 -8.58
CA THR A 247 -22.72 -8.04 -9.69
C THR A 247 -21.57 -7.69 -10.64
N THR A 248 -21.44 -6.41 -10.98
CA THR A 248 -20.29 -5.89 -11.74
C THR A 248 -19.63 -4.72 -11.01
N TRP A 249 -18.35 -4.54 -11.27
CA TRP A 249 -17.52 -3.54 -10.63
C TRP A 249 -16.76 -2.70 -11.67
N SER A 250 -16.56 -1.43 -11.37
CA SER A 250 -15.67 -0.58 -12.14
C SER A 250 -14.24 -1.13 -12.17
N GLU A 251 -13.43 -0.66 -13.10
CA GLU A 251 -11.98 -0.86 -13.03
C GLU A 251 -11.40 -0.24 -11.76
N ASP A 252 -10.21 -0.72 -11.37
CA ASP A 252 -9.49 -0.18 -10.22
C ASP A 252 -9.06 1.26 -10.45
N LEU A 253 -9.37 2.11 -9.48
CA LEU A 253 -8.79 3.44 -9.36
C LEU A 253 -7.89 3.47 -8.12
N MET A 254 -6.58 3.73 -8.29
CA MET A 254 -5.67 3.94 -7.17
C MET A 254 -5.92 5.31 -6.56
N VAL A 255 -6.50 5.36 -5.36
CA VAL A 255 -7.03 6.59 -4.76
C VAL A 255 -6.16 7.15 -3.64
N LEU A 256 -5.34 6.33 -2.99
CA LEU A 256 -4.46 6.78 -1.92
C LEU A 256 -3.14 6.00 -1.96
N LYS A 257 -2.04 6.72 -1.94
CA LYS A 257 -0.68 6.19 -1.90
C LYS A 257 0.11 6.78 -0.73
N PRO A 258 1.23 6.16 -0.34
CA PRO A 258 2.18 6.72 0.61
C PRO A 258 2.66 8.13 0.20
N THR A 259 3.18 8.89 1.16
CA THR A 259 3.76 10.21 0.94
C THR A 259 5.28 10.11 1.09
N GLU A 260 5.99 10.60 0.08
CA GLU A 260 7.45 10.56 0.06
C GLU A 260 8.08 11.26 1.27
N TYR A 261 9.13 10.66 1.83
CA TYR A 261 9.91 11.20 2.97
C TYR A 261 9.10 11.50 4.23
N THR A 262 8.04 10.76 4.45
CA THR A 262 7.22 10.85 5.64
C THR A 262 7.14 9.51 6.37
N ARG A 263 6.53 9.50 7.54
CA ARG A 263 6.36 8.29 8.34
C ARG A 263 5.46 7.24 7.65
N ASP A 264 4.61 7.62 6.69
CA ASP A 264 3.76 6.69 5.94
C ASP A 264 4.35 6.27 4.58
N GLN A 265 5.64 6.50 4.34
CA GLN A 265 6.26 6.33 3.03
C GLN A 265 6.35 4.88 2.53
N LEU A 266 6.27 3.88 3.41
CA LEU A 266 6.48 2.49 3.00
C LEU A 266 5.20 1.78 2.59
N SER A 267 4.05 2.16 3.13
CA SER A 267 2.79 1.44 2.90
C SER A 267 1.58 2.30 3.23
N VAL A 268 0.49 2.09 2.52
CA VAL A 268 -0.86 2.55 2.85
C VAL A 268 -1.80 1.37 2.60
N CYS A 269 -2.23 0.68 3.66
CA CYS A 269 -3.00 -0.56 3.57
C CYS A 269 -4.16 -0.61 4.57
N ASP A 270 -4.93 -1.69 4.54
CA ASP A 270 -6.05 -2.00 5.43
C ASP A 270 -7.05 -0.84 5.59
N PRO A 271 -7.72 -0.41 4.52
CA PRO A 271 -8.64 0.72 4.60
C PRO A 271 -9.86 0.43 5.46
N GLY A 272 -10.22 1.37 6.35
CA GLY A 272 -11.52 1.39 7.02
C GLY A 272 -12.22 2.71 6.71
N VAL A 273 -13.36 2.68 6.02
CA VAL A 273 -14.02 3.88 5.50
C VAL A 273 -15.40 4.05 6.12
N ALA A 274 -15.72 5.28 6.49
CA ALA A 274 -17.06 5.72 6.82
C ALA A 274 -17.28 7.17 6.34
N LYS A 275 -18.54 7.62 6.24
CA LYS A 275 -18.87 8.95 5.74
C LYS A 275 -19.83 9.65 6.72
N TRP A 276 -19.45 10.85 7.11
CA TRP A 276 -20.31 11.73 7.91
C TRP A 276 -19.88 13.19 7.74
N GLY A 277 -20.75 14.13 8.11
CA GLY A 277 -20.43 15.57 8.07
C GLY A 277 -20.01 16.07 6.68
N GLY A 278 -20.43 15.41 5.60
CA GLY A 278 -20.08 15.78 4.22
C GLY A 278 -18.76 15.21 3.72
N PHE A 279 -18.03 14.43 4.54
CA PHE A 279 -16.74 13.84 4.17
C PHE A 279 -16.74 12.31 4.31
N TYR A 280 -16.08 11.64 3.38
CA TYR A 280 -15.54 10.31 3.59
C TYR A 280 -14.28 10.44 4.46
N TYR A 281 -14.16 9.59 5.46
CA TYR A 281 -12.96 9.41 6.26
C TYR A 281 -12.45 8.01 6.03
N LEU A 282 -11.18 7.89 5.68
CA LEU A 282 -10.48 6.63 5.45
C LEU A 282 -9.35 6.52 6.46
N GLY A 283 -9.48 5.53 7.35
CA GLY A 283 -8.38 5.08 8.20
C GLY A 283 -7.52 4.08 7.45
N TYR A 284 -6.21 4.06 7.68
CA TYR A 284 -5.29 3.12 7.06
C TYR A 284 -4.12 2.77 7.97
N THR A 285 -3.51 1.62 7.70
CA THR A 285 -2.27 1.17 8.34
C THR A 285 -1.07 1.66 7.52
N SER A 286 0.00 2.06 8.21
CA SER A 286 1.31 2.25 7.58
C SER A 286 2.43 1.77 8.48
N THR A 287 3.44 1.15 7.91
CA THR A 287 4.64 0.67 8.59
C THR A 287 5.77 1.70 8.53
N GLU A 288 6.56 1.77 9.60
CA GLU A 288 7.79 2.58 9.62
C GLU A 288 9.04 1.76 9.33
N ASP A 289 8.96 0.44 9.24
CA ASP A 289 10.11 -0.40 8.93
C ASP A 289 9.87 -1.40 7.81
N ASN A 290 10.96 -1.84 7.17
CA ASN A 290 10.95 -2.75 6.02
C ASN A 290 10.57 -4.20 6.36
N ARG A 291 10.18 -4.52 7.59
CA ARG A 291 9.73 -5.85 8.02
C ARG A 291 8.21 -5.96 8.09
N GLY A 292 7.47 -4.86 7.91
CA GLY A 292 6.01 -4.80 8.08
C GLY A 292 5.59 -4.82 9.55
N THR A 293 6.48 -4.40 10.45
CA THR A 293 6.26 -4.23 11.88
C THR A 293 6.29 -2.74 12.24
N ASN A 294 6.06 -2.41 13.51
CA ASN A 294 6.00 -1.01 13.96
C ASN A 294 4.98 -0.17 13.17
N ASN A 295 3.80 -0.75 12.96
CA ASN A 295 2.72 -0.09 12.25
C ASN A 295 2.02 0.94 13.12
N HIS A 296 1.49 1.96 12.45
CA HIS A 296 0.67 3.00 13.05
C HIS A 296 -0.61 3.19 12.25
N VAL A 297 -1.63 3.75 12.90
CA VAL A 297 -2.89 4.08 12.21
C VAL A 297 -2.91 5.55 11.84
N TYR A 298 -3.25 5.80 10.59
CA TYR A 298 -3.43 7.12 9.99
C TYR A 298 -4.85 7.31 9.53
N VAL A 299 -5.23 8.54 9.24
CA VAL A 299 -6.52 8.87 8.62
C VAL A 299 -6.34 9.92 7.54
N CYS A 300 -7.24 9.90 6.57
CA CYS A 300 -7.43 10.95 5.60
C CYS A 300 -8.93 11.19 5.38
N ARG A 301 -9.27 12.32 4.75
CA ARG A 301 -10.65 12.64 4.39
C ARG A 301 -10.77 13.11 2.95
N SER A 302 -11.97 12.99 2.38
CA SER A 302 -12.30 13.53 1.08
C SER A 302 -13.79 13.83 0.99
N SER A 303 -14.20 14.77 0.15
CA SER A 303 -15.61 14.98 -0.21
C SER A 303 -16.13 13.94 -1.23
N SER A 304 -15.25 13.13 -1.81
CA SER A 304 -15.57 12.10 -2.80
C SER A 304 -14.98 10.75 -2.41
N ALA A 305 -15.69 9.65 -2.70
CA ALA A 305 -15.23 8.28 -2.48
C ALA A 305 -13.89 7.97 -3.18
N ALA A 306 -13.68 8.58 -4.33
CA ALA A 306 -12.47 8.42 -5.15
C ALA A 306 -11.35 9.43 -4.84
N GLY A 307 -11.53 10.30 -3.86
CA GLY A 307 -10.58 11.38 -3.56
C GLY A 307 -10.85 12.68 -4.35
N PRO A 308 -9.92 13.64 -4.35
CA PRO A 308 -8.61 13.58 -3.70
C PRO A 308 -8.71 13.54 -2.17
N TRP A 309 -7.73 12.87 -1.52
CA TRP A 309 -7.70 12.64 -0.09
C TRP A 309 -6.73 13.59 0.62
N GLU A 310 -7.21 14.25 1.67
CA GLU A 310 -6.40 15.09 2.57
C GLU A 310 -5.98 14.26 3.78
N LYS A 311 -4.70 13.93 3.91
CA LYS A 311 -4.17 13.20 5.07
C LYS A 311 -4.13 14.07 6.31
N TRP A 312 -4.32 13.47 7.48
CA TRP A 312 -4.16 14.15 8.77
C TRP A 312 -2.69 14.47 9.05
N ASN A 313 -2.37 15.72 9.42
CA ASN A 313 -0.98 16.18 9.63
C ASN A 313 -0.61 16.39 11.11
N GLY A 314 -1.46 15.94 12.05
CA GLY A 314 -1.26 16.14 13.47
C GLY A 314 -1.99 17.35 14.05
N THR A 315 -2.36 18.33 13.24
CA THR A 315 -3.07 19.55 13.66
C THR A 315 -4.27 19.91 12.79
N GLY A 316 -4.33 19.33 11.58
CA GLY A 316 -5.37 19.60 10.59
C GLY A 316 -5.28 18.64 9.41
N TRP A 317 -5.99 18.96 8.34
CA TRP A 317 -6.09 18.14 7.14
C TRP A 317 -5.21 18.68 6.00
N GLY A 318 -4.55 17.76 5.30
CA GLY A 318 -3.55 18.07 4.25
C GLY A 318 -2.13 18.23 4.80
N GLY A 319 -1.13 18.17 3.92
CA GLY A 319 0.28 18.30 4.28
C GLY A 319 0.94 16.96 4.69
N THR A 320 1.95 17.04 5.54
CA THR A 320 2.77 15.88 5.96
C THR A 320 1.99 14.96 6.90
N PRO A 321 1.71 13.71 6.54
CA PRO A 321 0.88 12.81 7.34
C PRO A 321 1.50 12.49 8.69
N GLN A 322 0.65 12.46 9.72
CA GLN A 322 0.98 12.03 11.07
C GLN A 322 -0.03 10.97 11.54
N PRO A 323 0.42 9.96 12.31
CA PRO A 323 -0.48 8.94 12.83
C PRO A 323 -1.48 9.52 13.84
N VAL A 324 -2.69 8.99 13.83
CA VAL A 324 -3.71 9.26 14.86
C VAL A 324 -3.62 8.27 16.01
N ILE A 325 -3.15 7.04 15.74
CA ILE A 325 -2.79 6.05 16.75
C ILE A 325 -1.32 5.70 16.55
N THR A 326 -0.50 6.07 17.51
CA THR A 326 0.93 5.74 17.50
C THR A 326 1.16 4.48 18.32
N TYR A 327 1.78 3.48 17.72
CA TYR A 327 2.31 2.34 18.43
C TYR A 327 3.61 2.76 19.14
N ASN A 328 3.76 2.40 20.40
CA ASN A 328 4.86 2.85 21.27
C ASN A 328 5.47 1.72 22.11
N GLU A 329 5.26 0.47 21.68
CA GLU A 329 5.88 -0.70 22.32
C GLU A 329 7.03 -1.24 21.45
N SER A 330 7.37 -2.53 21.53
CA SER A 330 8.51 -3.07 20.78
C SER A 330 8.29 -3.00 19.26
N PRO A 331 9.22 -2.42 18.49
CA PRO A 331 9.11 -2.32 17.03
C PRO A 331 9.17 -3.68 16.31
N ASP A 332 9.42 -4.78 17.02
CA ASP A 332 9.48 -6.12 16.45
C ASP A 332 8.08 -6.74 16.22
N PHE A 333 7.03 -6.13 16.75
CA PHE A 333 5.67 -6.60 16.59
C PHE A 333 4.90 -5.80 15.52
N PHE A 334 3.76 -6.34 15.07
CA PHE A 334 2.92 -5.69 14.08
C PHE A 334 2.58 -4.24 14.48
N GLY A 335 2.21 -3.99 15.73
CA GLY A 335 1.89 -2.66 16.20
C GLY A 335 0.40 -2.34 16.14
N ALA A 336 0.06 -1.14 15.68
CA ALA A 336 -1.31 -0.66 15.53
C ALA A 336 -1.72 -0.60 14.05
N GLY A 337 -2.91 -1.06 13.69
CA GLY A 337 -3.36 -1.06 12.30
C GLY A 337 -4.83 -1.38 12.12
N GLU A 338 -5.22 -1.62 10.88
CA GLU A 338 -6.52 -2.18 10.49
C GLU A 338 -7.72 -1.44 11.10
N PRO A 339 -7.82 -0.11 10.86
CA PRO A 339 -8.88 0.69 11.46
C PRO A 339 -10.24 0.41 10.85
N CYS A 340 -11.30 0.56 11.65
CA CYS A 340 -12.66 0.69 11.16
C CYS A 340 -13.45 1.72 11.99
N MET A 341 -14.52 2.24 11.41
CA MET A 341 -15.27 3.36 11.97
C MET A 341 -16.77 3.12 11.98
N VAL A 342 -17.41 3.51 13.08
CA VAL A 342 -18.88 3.56 13.21
C VAL A 342 -19.24 4.90 13.82
N VAL A 343 -20.23 5.60 13.25
CA VAL A 343 -20.79 6.82 13.86
C VAL A 343 -22.18 6.53 14.38
N LYS A 344 -22.37 6.70 15.69
CA LYS A 344 -23.66 6.49 16.35
C LYS A 344 -23.94 7.62 17.34
N ASN A 345 -25.10 8.23 17.24
CA ASN A 345 -25.53 9.31 18.13
C ASN A 345 -24.47 10.41 18.28
N ASP A 346 -23.97 10.93 17.17
CA ASP A 346 -22.91 11.95 17.09
C ASP A 346 -21.56 11.54 17.71
N THR A 347 -21.40 10.26 18.04
CA THR A 347 -20.14 9.70 18.54
C THR A 347 -19.48 8.86 17.45
N LEU A 348 -18.24 9.17 17.15
CA LEU A 348 -17.35 8.32 16.38
C LEU A 348 -16.78 7.23 17.28
N PHE A 349 -16.96 5.99 16.90
CA PHE A 349 -16.28 4.81 17.42
C PHE A 349 -15.19 4.42 16.43
N PHE A 350 -13.94 4.62 16.81
CA PHE A 350 -12.75 4.35 15.98
C PHE A 350 -12.05 3.12 16.54
N TYR A 351 -12.27 1.97 15.89
CA TYR A 351 -11.66 0.69 16.27
C TYR A 351 -10.38 0.48 15.49
N TYR A 352 -9.42 -0.22 16.09
CA TYR A 352 -8.16 -0.58 15.47
C TYR A 352 -7.55 -1.82 16.10
N SER A 353 -6.79 -2.59 15.34
CA SER A 353 -6.01 -3.72 15.83
C SER A 353 -4.78 -3.25 16.59
N TRP A 354 -4.38 -4.02 17.59
CA TRP A 354 -3.16 -3.81 18.36
C TRP A 354 -2.49 -5.15 18.63
N ASN A 355 -1.23 -5.28 18.25
CA ASN A 355 -0.42 -6.47 18.49
C ASN A 355 0.94 -6.08 19.04
N SER A 356 1.25 -6.54 20.25
CA SER A 356 2.50 -6.31 20.96
C SER A 356 3.19 -7.60 21.42
N GLY A 357 2.84 -8.75 20.84
CA GLY A 357 3.38 -10.03 21.31
C GLY A 357 2.99 -11.24 20.49
N GLY A 358 3.34 -11.30 19.22
CA GLY A 358 3.17 -12.47 18.37
C GLY A 358 1.73 -12.76 17.94
N SER A 359 1.52 -13.85 17.19
CA SER A 359 0.27 -14.14 16.47
C SER A 359 -0.95 -14.46 17.34
N THR A 360 -0.79 -14.61 18.64
CA THR A 360 -1.88 -14.91 19.59
C THR A 360 -2.24 -13.73 20.48
N ASN A 361 -1.55 -12.61 20.36
CA ASN A 361 -1.74 -11.42 21.21
C ASN A 361 -2.37 -10.23 20.46
N THR A 362 -3.11 -10.49 19.43
CA THR A 362 -3.86 -9.44 18.73
C THR A 362 -5.12 -9.10 19.52
N THR A 363 -5.34 -7.80 19.73
CA THR A 363 -6.55 -7.26 20.34
C THR A 363 -7.19 -6.24 19.41
N THR A 364 -8.48 -5.96 19.59
CA THR A 364 -9.10 -4.76 19.02
C THR A 364 -9.23 -3.73 20.12
N ARG A 365 -8.74 -2.53 19.87
CA ARG A 365 -8.86 -1.36 20.75
C ARG A 365 -9.85 -0.35 20.19
N LEU A 366 -10.31 0.54 21.03
CA LEU A 366 -11.28 1.59 20.71
C LEU A 366 -10.76 2.95 21.15
N ALA A 367 -10.94 3.94 20.29
CA ALA A 367 -10.95 5.35 20.66
C ALA A 367 -12.29 5.97 20.24
N THR A 368 -12.77 6.97 20.95
CA THR A 368 -14.02 7.67 20.63
C THR A 368 -13.78 9.16 20.50
N ALA A 369 -14.58 9.82 19.65
CA ALA A 369 -14.58 11.28 19.51
C ALA A 369 -15.98 11.77 19.17
N SER A 370 -16.20 13.09 19.20
CA SER A 370 -17.42 13.68 18.65
C SER A 370 -17.37 13.65 17.13
N ALA A 371 -18.38 13.06 16.49
CA ALA A 371 -18.53 13.09 15.04
C ALA A 371 -18.90 14.49 14.49
N LYS A 372 -19.29 15.44 15.36
CA LYS A 372 -19.52 16.85 15.01
C LYS A 372 -18.22 17.66 14.93
N ASP A 373 -17.14 17.13 15.50
CA ASP A 373 -15.83 17.79 15.45
C ASP A 373 -15.14 17.45 14.13
N THR A 374 -14.92 18.44 13.29
CA THR A 374 -14.22 18.25 12.00
C THR A 374 -12.74 17.93 12.18
N ASN A 375 -12.17 18.23 13.35
CA ASN A 375 -10.80 17.90 13.74
C ASN A 375 -10.77 16.82 14.83
N TRP A 376 -11.71 15.89 14.79
CA TRP A 376 -11.87 14.81 15.74
C TRP A 376 -10.57 14.02 16.09
N PRO A 377 -9.55 13.92 15.20
CA PRO A 377 -8.32 13.22 15.56
C PRO A 377 -7.53 13.87 16.72
N LEU A 378 -7.71 15.18 16.97
CA LEU A 378 -7.12 15.85 18.13
C LEU A 378 -7.79 15.47 19.46
N ASN A 379 -9.03 15.00 19.39
CA ASN A 379 -9.91 14.81 20.57
C ASN A 379 -10.28 13.34 20.78
N LEU A 380 -9.39 12.41 20.37
CA LEU A 380 -9.59 10.99 20.58
C LEU A 380 -9.51 10.64 22.08
N ASN A 381 -10.57 9.99 22.58
CA ASN A 381 -10.63 9.44 23.92
C ASN A 381 -10.41 7.92 23.86
N TYR A 382 -9.24 7.47 24.27
CA TYR A 382 -8.83 6.07 24.24
C TYR A 382 -9.58 5.25 25.29
N ARG A 383 -10.21 4.14 24.85
CA ARG A 383 -11.01 3.24 25.68
C ARG A 383 -10.30 1.93 26.01
N GLY A 384 -9.13 1.70 25.41
CA GLY A 384 -8.37 0.46 25.60
C GLY A 384 -8.90 -0.71 24.77
N THR A 385 -8.60 -1.92 25.23
CA THR A 385 -8.99 -3.18 24.57
C THR A 385 -10.48 -3.45 24.75
N VAL A 386 -11.20 -3.66 23.64
CA VAL A 386 -12.63 -3.98 23.60
C VAL A 386 -12.89 -5.40 23.11
N ILE A 387 -11.99 -5.98 22.29
CA ILE A 387 -12.04 -7.40 21.92
C ILE A 387 -10.67 -7.99 22.22
N ASN A 388 -10.64 -8.96 23.13
CA ASN A 388 -9.46 -9.76 23.38
C ASN A 388 -9.54 -11.04 22.55
N LYS A 389 -8.67 -11.18 21.56
CA LYS A 389 -8.59 -12.34 20.68
C LYS A 389 -7.62 -13.41 21.21
N SER A 390 -7.19 -13.32 22.47
CA SER A 390 -6.30 -14.30 23.10
C SER A 390 -6.91 -15.71 23.00
N GLY A 391 -6.08 -16.67 22.59
CA GLY A 391 -6.51 -18.06 22.37
C GLY A 391 -7.16 -18.29 20.99
N ILE A 392 -7.35 -17.28 20.16
CA ILE A 392 -7.76 -17.42 18.77
C ILE A 392 -6.50 -17.36 17.90
N THR A 393 -6.14 -18.49 17.29
CA THR A 393 -4.92 -18.59 16.48
C THR A 393 -5.01 -17.70 15.25
N ALA A 394 -3.95 -16.94 15.00
CA ALA A 394 -3.77 -16.08 13.84
C ALA A 394 -5.05 -15.26 13.55
N ALA A 395 -5.60 -14.62 14.59
CA ALA A 395 -6.68 -13.66 14.46
C ALA A 395 -6.16 -12.37 13.81
N ASP A 396 -6.93 -11.82 12.91
CA ASP A 396 -6.55 -10.62 12.16
C ASP A 396 -7.69 -9.61 12.14
N HIS A 397 -7.53 -8.54 11.42
CA HIS A 397 -8.45 -7.47 11.05
C HIS A 397 -9.85 -7.58 11.70
N CYS A 398 -10.34 -6.52 12.31
CA CYS A 398 -11.67 -6.51 12.89
C CYS A 398 -12.49 -5.39 12.24
N ASP A 399 -13.58 -5.76 11.55
CA ASP A 399 -14.55 -4.78 11.06
C ASP A 399 -15.79 -4.77 11.94
N VAL A 400 -16.14 -3.59 12.46
CA VAL A 400 -17.26 -3.35 13.38
C VAL A 400 -18.34 -2.57 12.66
N LYS A 401 -19.60 -3.00 12.84
CA LYS A 401 -20.79 -2.30 12.36
C LYS A 401 -21.84 -2.23 13.47
N TYR A 402 -22.77 -1.30 13.36
CA TYR A 402 -23.93 -1.21 14.27
C TYR A 402 -25.19 -1.77 13.63
N ARG A 403 -25.84 -2.70 14.29
CA ARG A 403 -27.12 -3.32 13.89
C ARG A 403 -28.28 -2.51 14.45
N ASP A 404 -28.99 -1.78 13.59
CA ASP A 404 -30.09 -0.90 14.01
C ASP A 404 -31.27 -1.65 14.60
N ASP A 405 -31.57 -2.84 14.06
CA ASP A 405 -32.66 -3.71 14.52
C ASP A 405 -32.38 -4.31 15.90
N LEU A 406 -31.16 -4.72 16.15
CA LEU A 406 -30.74 -5.29 17.43
C LEU A 406 -30.30 -4.23 18.44
N LYS A 407 -30.06 -2.99 18.00
CA LYS A 407 -29.46 -1.90 18.79
C LYS A 407 -28.11 -2.32 19.41
N LYS A 408 -27.29 -3.05 18.64
CA LYS A 408 -26.02 -3.61 19.08
C LYS A 408 -24.92 -3.40 18.06
N PHE A 409 -23.70 -3.27 18.55
CA PHE A 409 -22.51 -3.39 17.73
C PHE A 409 -22.22 -4.86 17.46
N GLN A 410 -21.83 -5.17 16.23
CA GLN A 410 -21.33 -6.48 15.87
C GLN A 410 -19.99 -6.33 15.16
N ALA A 411 -19.07 -7.25 15.41
CA ALA A 411 -17.73 -7.24 14.87
C ALA A 411 -17.40 -8.60 14.26
N ILE A 412 -16.70 -8.59 13.14
CA ILE A 412 -16.15 -9.80 12.52
C ILE A 412 -14.65 -9.70 12.39
N HIS A 413 -13.96 -10.83 12.46
CA HIS A 413 -12.56 -10.96 12.11
C HIS A 413 -12.24 -12.37 11.61
N THR A 414 -11.16 -12.52 10.85
CA THR A 414 -10.65 -13.83 10.45
C THR A 414 -9.88 -14.51 11.58
N ALA A 415 -9.96 -15.83 11.62
CA ALA A 415 -9.23 -16.67 12.55
C ALA A 415 -8.60 -17.86 11.81
N SER A 416 -7.54 -18.43 12.37
CA SER A 416 -6.69 -19.43 11.70
C SER A 416 -6.28 -18.97 10.30
N ARG A 417 -5.98 -17.67 10.19
CA ARG A 417 -5.69 -16.96 8.95
C ARG A 417 -4.64 -17.71 8.12
N MET A 418 -4.77 -17.66 6.79
CA MET A 418 -3.83 -18.25 5.84
C MET A 418 -3.73 -19.79 5.91
N THR A 419 -4.70 -20.46 6.55
CA THR A 419 -4.76 -21.92 6.60
C THR A 419 -6.04 -22.46 5.94
N SER A 420 -6.06 -23.75 5.62
CA SER A 420 -7.26 -24.43 5.11
C SER A 420 -8.40 -24.49 6.14
N ALA A 421 -8.10 -24.29 7.42
CA ALA A 421 -9.05 -24.29 8.53
C ALA A 421 -9.51 -22.88 8.94
N SER A 422 -9.21 -21.86 8.12
CA SER A 422 -9.58 -20.47 8.40
C SER A 422 -11.10 -20.28 8.44
N TYR A 423 -11.55 -19.34 9.27
CA TYR A 423 -12.95 -19.04 9.49
C TYR A 423 -13.14 -17.59 9.96
N ILE A 424 -14.39 -17.13 10.04
CA ILE A 424 -14.74 -15.81 10.54
C ILE A 424 -15.39 -15.94 11.91
N VAL A 425 -14.99 -15.10 12.87
CA VAL A 425 -15.60 -15.03 14.21
C VAL A 425 -16.51 -13.82 14.25
N LEU A 426 -17.69 -13.98 14.88
CA LEU A 426 -18.65 -12.92 15.11
C LEU A 426 -18.73 -12.60 16.60
N TRP A 427 -18.65 -11.31 16.91
CA TRP A 427 -18.78 -10.75 18.24
C TRP A 427 -19.96 -9.79 18.31
N GLU A 428 -20.48 -9.58 19.51
CA GLU A 428 -21.58 -8.65 19.77
C GLU A 428 -21.35 -7.84 21.05
N SER A 429 -21.79 -6.56 21.03
CA SER A 429 -21.73 -5.66 22.17
C SER A 429 -22.95 -4.72 22.17
N ALA A 430 -23.51 -4.44 23.34
CA ALA A 430 -24.59 -3.46 23.50
C ALA A 430 -24.07 -2.00 23.48
N ASP A 431 -22.84 -1.79 23.91
CA ASP A 431 -22.26 -0.46 24.15
C ASP A 431 -21.08 -0.12 23.21
N GLY A 432 -20.63 -1.09 22.39
CA GLY A 432 -19.45 -0.95 21.53
C GLY A 432 -18.12 -1.08 22.27
N ILE A 433 -18.14 -1.43 23.55
CA ILE A 433 -16.95 -1.57 24.41
C ILE A 433 -16.81 -3.01 24.90
N ASN A 434 -17.87 -3.59 25.40
CA ASN A 434 -17.87 -4.92 26.00
C ASN A 434 -18.37 -5.95 24.98
N PHE A 435 -17.46 -6.54 24.21
CA PHE A 435 -17.80 -7.54 23.20
C PHE A 435 -17.72 -8.97 23.74
N THR A 436 -18.70 -9.77 23.34
CA THR A 436 -18.74 -11.23 23.56
C THR A 436 -18.76 -11.96 22.23
N LYS A 437 -18.01 -13.04 22.13
CA LYS A 437 -18.07 -13.95 20.98
C LYS A 437 -19.44 -14.65 20.97
N ILE A 438 -20.15 -14.56 19.84
CA ILE A 438 -21.49 -15.15 19.69
C ILE A 438 -21.58 -16.26 18.65
N ALA A 439 -20.70 -16.25 17.64
CA ALA A 439 -20.76 -17.23 16.57
C ALA A 439 -19.43 -17.37 15.80
N GLU A 440 -19.37 -18.40 14.97
CA GLU A 440 -18.34 -18.62 13.96
C GLU A 440 -19.00 -18.90 12.61
N ILE A 441 -18.45 -18.34 11.56
CA ILE A 441 -18.86 -18.59 10.18
C ILE A 441 -17.79 -19.47 9.55
N ARG A 442 -18.13 -20.72 9.22
CA ARG A 442 -17.21 -21.71 8.66
C ARG A 442 -17.63 -22.26 7.32
N ASP A 443 -18.95 -22.35 7.09
CA ASP A 443 -19.49 -23.00 5.91
C ASP A 443 -19.45 -22.09 4.69
N LYS A 444 -19.12 -22.67 3.55
CA LYS A 444 -19.10 -22.04 2.22
C LYS A 444 -18.19 -20.83 2.08
N LEU A 445 -17.26 -20.62 3.00
CA LEU A 445 -16.14 -19.71 2.80
C LEU A 445 -15.03 -20.39 1.99
N ASN A 446 -14.33 -19.59 1.20
CA ASN A 446 -13.09 -20.06 0.60
C ASN A 446 -12.07 -20.33 1.71
N PRO A 447 -11.21 -21.36 1.59
CA PRO A 447 -10.12 -21.57 2.55
C PRO A 447 -9.03 -20.50 2.39
N PHE A 448 -8.11 -20.43 3.36
CA PHE A 448 -6.97 -19.52 3.35
C PHE A 448 -7.37 -18.04 3.41
N LEU A 449 -8.32 -17.73 4.28
CA LEU A 449 -8.75 -16.34 4.52
C LEU A 449 -7.58 -15.50 5.00
N HIS A 450 -7.57 -14.22 4.59
CA HIS A 450 -6.64 -13.21 5.07
C HIS A 450 -7.37 -12.18 5.93
N ASN A 451 -8.01 -11.16 5.34
CA ASN A 451 -8.79 -10.16 6.05
C ASN A 451 -10.25 -10.24 5.62
N CYS A 452 -11.14 -9.74 6.46
CA CYS A 452 -12.55 -9.64 6.12
C CYS A 452 -13.13 -8.29 6.54
N GLY A 453 -14.18 -7.87 5.83
CA GLY A 453 -15.01 -6.74 6.18
C GLY A 453 -16.45 -7.04 5.78
N TRP A 454 -17.40 -6.35 6.36
CA TRP A 454 -18.77 -6.44 5.90
C TRP A 454 -19.36 -5.08 5.53
N SER A 455 -20.41 -5.13 4.75
CA SER A 455 -21.08 -3.94 4.28
C SER A 455 -21.81 -3.22 5.43
N GLY A 456 -21.95 -1.94 5.28
CA GLY A 456 -22.78 -1.07 6.12
C GLY A 456 -23.17 0.16 5.29
N ASP A 457 -24.00 1.01 5.85
CA ASP A 457 -24.26 2.31 5.26
C ASP A 457 -23.06 3.27 5.42
N GLU A 458 -23.21 4.51 5.02
CA GLU A 458 -22.18 5.54 5.10
C GLU A 458 -21.61 5.74 6.52
N THR A 459 -22.40 5.49 7.55
CA THR A 459 -22.03 5.66 8.96
C THR A 459 -21.61 4.37 9.67
N GLY A 460 -21.55 3.27 8.92
CA GLY A 460 -21.20 1.96 9.45
C GLY A 460 -22.38 1.24 10.12
N HIS A 461 -23.62 1.56 9.76
CA HIS A 461 -24.80 0.88 10.24
C HIS A 461 -25.25 -0.20 9.27
N ILE A 462 -25.79 -1.28 9.80
CA ILE A 462 -26.40 -2.38 9.05
C ILE A 462 -27.90 -2.30 9.18
N ASN A 463 -28.56 -2.09 8.03
CA ASN A 463 -30.01 -2.23 7.92
C ASN A 463 -30.33 -3.64 7.41
N PRO A 464 -30.91 -4.55 8.21
CA PRO A 464 -31.19 -5.91 7.80
C PRO A 464 -32.30 -6.03 6.74
N GLU A 465 -33.03 -4.95 6.44
CA GLU A 465 -34.00 -4.91 5.35
C GLU A 465 -33.34 -4.82 3.98
N LYS A 466 -32.08 -4.37 3.93
CA LYS A 466 -31.25 -4.35 2.74
C LYS A 466 -30.38 -5.61 2.67
N GLU A 467 -30.07 -6.03 1.47
CA GLU A 467 -29.07 -7.08 1.26
C GLU A 467 -27.72 -6.64 1.83
N GLN A 468 -27.10 -7.53 2.58
CA GLN A 468 -25.81 -7.29 3.23
C GLN A 468 -24.78 -8.27 2.70
N TYR A 469 -23.51 -7.91 2.86
CA TYR A 469 -22.41 -8.70 2.30
C TYR A 469 -21.25 -8.81 3.27
N ILE A 470 -20.59 -9.97 3.26
CA ILE A 470 -19.23 -10.15 3.76
C ILE A 470 -18.31 -10.19 2.56
N SER A 471 -17.23 -9.43 2.62
CA SER A 471 -16.11 -9.54 1.69
C SER A 471 -14.87 -9.99 2.44
N TYR A 472 -14.05 -10.82 1.81
CA TYR A 472 -12.82 -11.31 2.40
C TYR A 472 -11.80 -11.65 1.33
N SER A 473 -10.53 -11.49 1.71
CA SER A 473 -9.43 -11.92 0.86
C SER A 473 -9.08 -13.36 1.17
N TYR A 474 -8.70 -14.13 0.14
CA TYR A 474 -8.35 -15.53 0.29
C TYR A 474 -7.29 -15.98 -0.72
N GLY A 475 -6.44 -16.91 -0.33
CA GLY A 475 -5.39 -17.48 -1.17
C GLY A 475 -4.28 -18.12 -0.35
N SER A 476 -3.71 -19.22 -0.84
CA SER A 476 -2.74 -20.04 -0.12
C SER A 476 -1.30 -19.49 -0.17
N LYS A 477 -1.05 -18.45 -0.96
CA LYS A 477 0.28 -17.83 -1.11
C LYS A 477 0.23 -16.37 -0.68
N TRP A 478 1.26 -15.92 0.02
CA TRP A 478 1.41 -14.52 0.38
C TRP A 478 1.41 -13.63 -0.88
N ALA A 479 0.74 -12.48 -0.78
CA ALA A 479 0.60 -11.50 -1.86
C ALA A 479 -0.05 -12.05 -3.16
N ASN A 480 -0.78 -13.15 -3.09
CA ASN A 480 -1.54 -13.70 -4.20
C ASN A 480 -2.97 -14.03 -3.72
N TRP A 481 -3.70 -12.96 -3.35
CA TRP A 481 -5.06 -13.10 -2.83
C TRP A 481 -6.08 -12.60 -3.85
N LYS A 482 -7.15 -13.37 -3.97
CA LYS A 482 -8.41 -12.95 -4.55
C LYS A 482 -9.26 -12.30 -3.48
N THR A 483 -10.27 -11.55 -3.87
CA THR A 483 -11.25 -10.96 -2.94
C THR A 483 -12.64 -11.45 -3.29
N ALA A 484 -13.23 -12.21 -2.39
CA ALA A 484 -14.57 -12.74 -2.52
C ALA A 484 -15.61 -11.74 -2.00
N TRP A 485 -16.78 -11.82 -2.60
CA TRP A 485 -17.99 -11.10 -2.25
C TRP A 485 -19.08 -12.12 -1.94
N HIS A 486 -19.63 -12.06 -0.73
CA HIS A 486 -20.55 -13.09 -0.26
C HIS A 486 -21.81 -12.44 0.35
N PRO A 487 -23.00 -12.62 -0.26
CA PRO A 487 -24.24 -12.13 0.31
C PRO A 487 -24.52 -12.72 1.69
N LEU A 488 -25.04 -11.91 2.60
CA LEU A 488 -25.36 -12.27 3.98
C LEU A 488 -26.79 -11.89 4.33
N ASN A 489 -27.67 -12.86 4.55
CA ASN A 489 -29.00 -12.58 5.06
C ASN A 489 -28.97 -12.50 6.59
N LEU A 490 -29.29 -11.34 7.14
CA LEU A 490 -29.34 -11.07 8.56
C LEU A 490 -30.77 -11.14 9.13
N LYS A 491 -31.78 -11.30 8.30
CA LYS A 491 -33.16 -11.61 8.76
C LYS A 491 -33.18 -13.03 9.31
N GLN A 492 -33.51 -13.17 10.54
CA GLN A 492 -33.75 -14.47 11.19
C GLN A 492 -35.23 -14.80 11.16
#